data_31e2929576bcc1766c9c2e0a8fe67dc9
#
_entry.id   31e2929576bcc1766c9c2e0a8fe67dc9
#
_cell.length_a   1.000
_cell.length_b   1.000
_cell.length_c   1.000
_cell.angle_alpha   90.00
_cell.angle_beta   90.00
_cell.angle_gamma   90.00
#
_symmetry.space_group_name_H-M   'P 1'
#
loop_
_entity.id
_entity.type
_entity.pdbx_description
1 polymer ?
#
loop_
_entity_poly.entity_id
_entity_poly.type
_entity_poly.pdbx_seq_one_letter_code
_entity_poly.pdbx_strand_id
1 'polypeptide(L)'
;MTTKGGKAIREDAARALARRGENARALRAAAEALRGASQSRTVMGQARIELEFRLREMVEALAVTPEVAAVDPTGRLAYKKGLEGKLAIFFDSLAQKAETAREGAEEAARAAARQEAEDLMRQARQAVAVGEYPAARRLLNTLCERHPARPGVWRESGELLSGAGFPMDALPFFDKAIEADRRDGQAYIAAADACREGGEPGKAEKYLKGAVKYIGGTPAAYLAMARLFVAGRKWDKAHDAVQSLAALAPGHPEVAALLAEILPRVGQGGGAARRSGKPIVIDFPKF
;
A
#
# COMPACT_ATOMS: atom_id res chain seq x y z
N MET A 1 37.54 13.37 -28.01
CA MET A 1 36.73 12.51 -28.91
C MET A 1 35.51 11.94 -28.18
N THR A 2 34.54 12.71 -27.73
CA THR A 2 33.36 12.16 -26.98
C THR A 2 32.06 12.99 -27.10
N THR A 3 31.80 13.62 -28.24
CA THR A 3 30.60 14.46 -28.37
C THR A 3 29.70 14.12 -29.57
N LYS A 4 30.06 13.18 -30.43
CA LYS A 4 29.22 12.79 -31.58
C LYS A 4 28.05 11.85 -31.24
N GLY A 5 28.16 11.03 -30.21
CA GLY A 5 27.11 10.04 -29.85
C GLY A 5 25.96 10.59 -28.98
N GLY A 6 26.20 11.60 -28.16
CA GLY A 6 25.22 12.08 -27.18
C GLY A 6 24.10 12.99 -27.72
N LYS A 7 24.30 13.62 -28.88
CA LYS A 7 23.31 14.53 -29.48
C LYS A 7 22.31 13.78 -30.39
N ALA A 8 22.78 12.81 -31.16
CA ALA A 8 21.93 11.99 -32.02
C ALA A 8 20.94 11.10 -31.23
N ILE A 9 21.26 10.79 -29.96
CA ILE A 9 20.44 9.98 -29.06
C ILE A 9 19.19 10.74 -28.59
N ARG A 10 19.20 12.06 -28.54
CA ARG A 10 18.09 12.86 -27.97
C ARG A 10 16.91 13.06 -28.94
N GLU A 11 17.21 13.36 -30.21
CA GLU A 11 16.17 13.52 -31.23
C GLU A 11 15.46 12.17 -31.50
N ASP A 12 16.20 11.08 -31.56
CA ASP A 12 15.67 9.74 -31.73
C ASP A 12 14.91 9.27 -30.48
N ALA A 13 15.38 9.64 -29.28
CA ALA A 13 14.68 9.36 -28.04
C ALA A 13 13.32 10.07 -27.98
N ALA A 14 13.23 11.35 -28.38
CA ALA A 14 11.98 12.09 -28.40
C ALA A 14 10.95 11.42 -29.33
N ARG A 15 11.36 11.00 -30.54
CA ARG A 15 10.50 10.29 -31.49
C ARG A 15 10.06 8.91 -30.94
N ALA A 16 10.96 8.18 -30.32
CA ALA A 16 10.65 6.88 -29.72
C ALA A 16 9.65 7.00 -28.56
N LEU A 17 9.80 8.01 -27.71
CA LEU A 17 8.89 8.29 -26.60
C LEU A 17 7.50 8.69 -27.13
N ALA A 18 7.41 9.54 -28.14
CA ALA A 18 6.14 9.92 -28.78
C ALA A 18 5.40 8.69 -29.34
N ARG A 19 6.11 7.79 -30.02
CA ARG A 19 5.53 6.53 -30.52
C ARG A 19 5.00 5.59 -29.43
N ARG A 20 5.52 5.71 -28.20
CA ARG A 20 5.07 4.95 -27.02
C ARG A 20 3.93 5.65 -26.27
N GLY A 21 3.51 6.83 -26.69
CA GLY A 21 2.51 7.63 -26.01
C GLY A 21 3.04 8.36 -24.75
N GLU A 22 4.36 8.37 -24.54
CA GLU A 22 5.00 9.08 -23.44
C GLU A 22 5.23 10.57 -23.80
N ASN A 23 4.13 11.24 -24.19
CA ASN A 23 4.18 12.54 -24.85
C ASN A 23 4.89 13.63 -24.05
N ALA A 24 4.61 13.77 -22.75
CA ALA A 24 5.28 14.78 -21.91
C ALA A 24 6.80 14.60 -21.89
N ARG A 25 7.26 13.34 -21.79
CA ARG A 25 8.70 13.01 -21.85
C ARG A 25 9.28 13.28 -23.24
N ALA A 26 8.51 12.97 -24.28
CA ALA A 26 8.91 13.24 -25.67
C ALA A 26 9.09 14.73 -25.92
N LEU A 27 8.16 15.56 -25.47
CA LEU A 27 8.22 17.01 -25.58
C LEU A 27 9.43 17.59 -24.80
N ARG A 28 9.71 17.07 -23.62
CA ARG A 28 10.87 17.48 -22.81
C ARG A 28 12.20 17.11 -23.48
N ALA A 29 12.30 15.90 -24.02
CA ALA A 29 13.49 15.46 -24.76
C ALA A 29 13.71 16.30 -26.03
N ALA A 30 12.63 16.67 -26.72
CA ALA A 30 12.69 17.56 -27.89
C ALA A 30 13.14 18.97 -27.51
N ALA A 31 12.65 19.53 -26.41
CA ALA A 31 13.08 20.82 -25.91
C ALA A 31 14.58 20.83 -25.58
N GLU A 32 15.10 19.76 -24.97
CA GLU A 32 16.52 19.62 -24.71
C GLU A 32 17.35 19.51 -25.99
N ALA A 33 16.89 18.76 -27.00
CA ALA A 33 17.54 18.63 -28.28
C ALA A 33 17.63 19.99 -29.00
N LEU A 34 16.54 20.73 -29.02
CA LEU A 34 16.46 22.07 -29.61
C LEU A 34 17.38 23.10 -28.92
N ARG A 35 17.41 23.10 -27.56
CA ARG A 35 18.37 23.93 -26.81
C ARG A 35 19.81 23.56 -27.14
N GLY A 36 20.12 22.27 -27.19
CA GLY A 36 21.45 21.81 -27.58
C GLY A 36 21.84 22.25 -28.99
N ALA A 37 20.89 22.25 -29.93
CA ALA A 37 21.12 22.71 -31.29
C ALA A 37 21.32 24.26 -31.36
N SER A 38 20.53 25.03 -30.61
CA SER A 38 20.66 26.46 -30.50
C SER A 38 22.02 26.95 -29.97
N GLN A 39 22.54 26.19 -28.98
CA GLN A 39 23.83 26.49 -28.34
C GLN A 39 25.04 26.02 -29.17
N SER A 40 24.83 25.14 -30.15
CA SER A 40 25.91 24.57 -30.95
C SER A 40 26.33 25.47 -32.10
N ARG A 41 27.16 26.49 -31.82
CA ARG A 41 27.75 27.37 -32.84
C ARG A 41 28.85 26.71 -33.68
N THR A 42 29.41 25.60 -33.23
CA THR A 42 30.58 24.93 -33.86
C THR A 42 30.21 23.86 -34.90
N VAL A 43 28.93 23.50 -35.04
CA VAL A 43 28.48 22.52 -36.04
C VAL A 43 28.26 23.24 -37.38
N MET A 44 29.11 22.94 -38.35
CA MET A 44 29.06 23.55 -39.70
C MET A 44 29.05 22.47 -40.79
N GLY A 45 28.76 22.86 -42.02
CA GLY A 45 28.79 21.98 -43.18
C GLY A 45 27.72 20.87 -43.14
N GLN A 46 28.09 19.69 -43.63
CA GLN A 46 27.19 18.57 -43.76
C GLN A 46 26.57 18.11 -42.42
N ALA A 47 27.34 18.19 -41.31
CA ALA A 47 26.85 17.87 -39.98
C ALA A 47 25.72 18.81 -39.51
N ARG A 48 25.72 20.03 -39.94
CA ARG A 48 24.64 21.00 -39.64
C ARG A 48 23.37 20.66 -40.41
N ILE A 49 23.50 20.32 -41.69
CA ILE A 49 22.38 19.92 -42.53
C ILE A 49 21.70 18.66 -41.96
N GLU A 50 22.49 17.69 -41.57
CA GLU A 50 21.98 16.43 -40.94
C GLU A 50 21.25 16.71 -39.62
N LEU A 51 21.78 17.58 -38.76
CA LEU A 51 21.13 17.98 -37.54
C LEU A 51 19.78 18.68 -37.81
N GLU A 52 19.75 19.63 -38.75
CA GLU A 52 18.52 20.36 -39.13
C GLU A 52 17.46 19.40 -39.71
N PHE A 53 17.87 18.39 -40.48
CA PHE A 53 16.97 17.36 -40.98
C PHE A 53 16.34 16.55 -39.84
N ARG A 54 17.14 16.06 -38.90
CA ARG A 54 16.65 15.31 -37.72
C ARG A 54 15.73 16.14 -36.82
N LEU A 55 16.03 17.40 -36.60
CA LEU A 55 15.19 18.30 -35.86
C LEU A 55 13.85 18.54 -36.54
N ARG A 56 13.82 18.61 -37.88
CA ARG A 56 12.58 18.71 -38.64
C ARG A 56 11.72 17.45 -38.45
N GLU A 57 12.28 16.28 -38.68
CA GLU A 57 11.57 15.02 -38.48
C GLU A 57 11.03 14.85 -37.03
N MET A 58 11.81 15.30 -36.03
CA MET A 58 11.39 15.29 -34.64
C MET A 58 10.19 16.21 -34.39
N VAL A 59 10.23 17.45 -34.90
CA VAL A 59 9.13 18.42 -34.75
C VAL A 59 7.88 17.93 -35.47
N GLU A 60 8.01 17.38 -36.69
CA GLU A 60 6.91 16.78 -37.43
C GLU A 60 6.28 15.60 -36.69
N ALA A 61 7.10 14.73 -36.11
CA ALA A 61 6.61 13.60 -35.32
C ALA A 61 5.88 14.03 -34.05
N LEU A 62 6.26 15.16 -33.44
CA LEU A 62 5.59 15.70 -32.26
C LEU A 62 4.36 16.56 -32.60
N ALA A 63 4.28 17.12 -33.80
CA ALA A 63 3.14 17.94 -34.23
C ALA A 63 1.81 17.18 -34.20
N VAL A 64 1.83 15.85 -34.33
CA VAL A 64 0.66 14.97 -34.26
C VAL A 64 0.30 14.49 -32.85
N THR A 65 1.10 14.84 -31.84
CA THR A 65 0.77 14.48 -30.44
C THR A 65 -0.43 15.28 -29.94
N PRO A 66 -1.30 14.71 -29.10
CA PRO A 66 -2.49 15.39 -28.59
C PRO A 66 -2.21 16.77 -27.97
N GLU A 67 -1.11 16.89 -27.25
CA GLU A 67 -0.71 18.12 -26.56
C GLU A 67 -0.37 19.24 -27.56
N VAL A 68 0.30 18.91 -28.64
CA VAL A 68 0.63 19.87 -29.70
C VAL A 68 -0.61 20.16 -30.55
N ALA A 69 -1.36 19.13 -30.93
CA ALA A 69 -2.59 19.28 -31.72
C ALA A 69 -3.66 20.12 -31.02
N ALA A 70 -3.72 20.10 -29.69
CA ALA A 70 -4.62 20.95 -28.90
C ALA A 70 -4.30 22.45 -29.05
N VAL A 71 -3.03 22.81 -29.30
CA VAL A 71 -2.57 24.20 -29.44
C VAL A 71 -2.46 24.61 -30.91
N ASP A 72 -2.05 23.68 -31.77
CA ASP A 72 -1.99 23.85 -33.21
C ASP A 72 -2.82 22.82 -33.97
N PRO A 73 -4.16 22.94 -33.98
CA PRO A 73 -5.05 22.01 -34.67
C PRO A 73 -4.86 22.01 -36.19
N THR A 74 -4.16 23.00 -36.74
CA THR A 74 -3.91 23.09 -38.17
C THR A 74 -2.68 22.31 -38.63
N GLY A 75 -1.88 21.78 -37.67
CA GLY A 75 -0.68 21.01 -37.96
C GLY A 75 0.41 21.81 -38.71
N ARG A 76 0.41 23.13 -38.55
CA ARG A 76 1.37 24.01 -39.21
C ARG A 76 2.70 24.14 -38.45
N LEU A 77 2.82 23.52 -37.29
CA LEU A 77 4.04 23.54 -36.53
C LEU A 77 5.15 22.86 -37.31
N ALA A 78 6.12 23.64 -37.75
CA ALA A 78 7.26 23.17 -38.51
C ALA A 78 8.56 23.72 -37.91
N TYR A 79 9.61 22.93 -38.02
CA TYR A 79 10.96 23.38 -37.68
C TYR A 79 11.38 24.52 -38.63
N LYS A 80 11.85 25.64 -38.08
CA LYS A 80 12.46 26.71 -38.82
C LYS A 80 13.79 27.07 -38.16
N LYS A 81 14.83 27.14 -38.97
CA LYS A 81 16.19 27.51 -38.56
C LYS A 81 16.19 28.87 -37.86
N GLY A 82 16.88 28.94 -36.71
CA GLY A 82 16.96 30.13 -35.88
C GLY A 82 15.81 30.31 -34.88
N LEU A 83 14.81 29.41 -34.89
CA LEU A 83 13.72 29.38 -33.92
C LEU A 83 13.85 28.27 -32.90
N GLU A 84 14.97 27.55 -32.86
CA GLU A 84 15.22 26.41 -31.98
C GLU A 84 14.93 26.74 -30.50
N GLY A 85 15.39 27.90 -30.04
CA GLY A 85 15.15 28.36 -28.66
C GLY A 85 13.68 28.62 -28.35
N LYS A 86 12.91 29.16 -29.31
CA LYS A 86 11.47 29.41 -29.15
C LYS A 86 10.69 28.09 -29.15
N LEU A 87 11.04 27.15 -30.04
CA LEU A 87 10.45 25.83 -30.08
C LEU A 87 10.75 25.03 -28.80
N ALA A 88 11.96 25.16 -28.27
CA ALA A 88 12.32 24.52 -27.02
C ALA A 88 11.47 25.02 -25.86
N ILE A 89 11.28 26.34 -25.73
CA ILE A 89 10.39 26.93 -24.70
C ILE A 89 8.93 26.44 -24.89
N PHE A 90 8.48 26.43 -26.14
CA PHE A 90 7.13 25.95 -26.46
C PHE A 90 6.92 24.48 -26.04
N PHE A 91 7.81 23.58 -26.41
CA PHE A 91 7.69 22.17 -26.03
C PHE A 91 7.84 21.95 -24.52
N ASP A 92 8.70 22.68 -23.83
CA ASP A 92 8.78 22.62 -22.37
C ASP A 92 7.47 23.06 -21.70
N SER A 93 6.88 24.15 -22.19
CA SER A 93 5.62 24.62 -21.62
C SER A 93 4.48 23.62 -21.81
N LEU A 94 4.46 22.92 -22.96
CA LEU A 94 3.50 21.86 -23.21
C LEU A 94 3.77 20.62 -22.36
N ALA A 95 5.04 20.21 -22.23
CA ALA A 95 5.44 19.10 -21.37
C ALA A 95 5.01 19.33 -19.92
N GLN A 96 5.25 20.54 -19.42
CA GLN A 96 4.87 20.90 -18.05
C GLN A 96 3.35 20.91 -17.86
N LYS A 97 2.60 21.45 -18.82
CA LYS A 97 1.13 21.42 -18.77
C LYS A 97 0.58 19.99 -18.81
N ALA A 98 1.16 19.12 -19.64
CA ALA A 98 0.76 17.73 -19.72
C ALA A 98 1.06 16.95 -18.43
N GLU A 99 2.22 17.22 -17.80
CA GLU A 99 2.58 16.62 -16.50
C GLU A 99 1.65 17.09 -15.39
N THR A 100 1.41 18.38 -15.25
CA THR A 100 0.50 18.90 -14.23
C THR A 100 -0.93 18.43 -14.42
N ALA A 101 -1.41 18.34 -15.66
CA ALA A 101 -2.73 17.80 -15.96
C ALA A 101 -2.83 16.32 -15.59
N ARG A 102 -1.79 15.53 -15.88
CA ARG A 102 -1.71 14.12 -15.50
C ARG A 102 -1.67 13.92 -13.99
N GLU A 103 -0.82 14.68 -13.29
CA GLU A 103 -0.75 14.65 -11.83
C GLU A 103 -2.09 15.01 -11.19
N GLY A 104 -2.75 16.06 -11.69
CA GLY A 104 -4.08 16.46 -11.23
C GLY A 104 -5.15 15.37 -11.50
N ALA A 105 -5.10 14.71 -12.65
CA ALA A 105 -6.02 13.63 -12.97
C ALA A 105 -5.77 12.39 -12.09
N GLU A 106 -4.50 12.04 -11.83
CA GLU A 106 -4.15 10.94 -10.92
C GLU A 106 -4.58 11.23 -9.48
N GLU A 107 -4.41 12.47 -9.01
CA GLU A 107 -4.85 12.89 -7.68
C GLU A 107 -6.38 12.87 -7.56
N ALA A 108 -7.09 13.38 -8.56
CA ALA A 108 -8.55 13.33 -8.62
C ALA A 108 -9.07 11.89 -8.62
N ALA A 109 -8.44 10.99 -9.38
CA ALA A 109 -8.77 9.58 -9.40
C ALA A 109 -8.55 8.91 -8.04
N ARG A 110 -7.43 9.22 -7.36
CA ARG A 110 -7.16 8.74 -6.00
C ARG A 110 -8.17 9.28 -4.99
N ALA A 111 -8.54 10.55 -5.09
CA ALA A 111 -9.55 11.16 -4.23
C ALA A 111 -10.91 10.51 -4.43
N ALA A 112 -11.33 10.29 -5.68
CA ALA A 112 -12.58 9.60 -6.01
C ALA A 112 -12.60 8.16 -5.47
N ALA A 113 -11.49 7.42 -5.62
CA ALA A 113 -11.37 6.06 -5.08
C ALA A 113 -11.44 6.03 -3.55
N ARG A 114 -10.84 7.01 -2.86
CA ARG A 114 -10.97 7.14 -1.39
C ARG A 114 -12.42 7.41 -0.98
N GLN A 115 -13.07 8.34 -1.67
CA GLN A 115 -14.47 8.69 -1.39
C GLN A 115 -15.39 7.49 -1.60
N GLU A 116 -15.22 6.73 -2.69
CA GLU A 116 -15.98 5.50 -2.93
C GLU A 116 -15.79 4.48 -1.81
N ALA A 117 -14.54 4.27 -1.36
CA ALA A 117 -14.25 3.36 -0.27
C ALA A 117 -14.89 3.79 1.06
N GLU A 118 -14.87 5.09 1.37
CA GLU A 118 -15.52 5.63 2.56
C GLU A 118 -17.05 5.50 2.49
N ASP A 119 -17.63 5.72 1.33
CA ASP A 119 -19.07 5.59 1.11
C ASP A 119 -19.52 4.13 1.26
N LEU A 120 -18.78 3.17 0.71
CA LEU A 120 -19.06 1.74 0.89
C LEU A 120 -18.97 1.33 2.36
N MET A 121 -17.95 1.78 3.08
CA MET A 121 -17.78 1.50 4.50
C MET A 121 -18.93 2.12 5.32
N ARG A 122 -19.34 3.35 5.01
CA ARG A 122 -20.47 4.02 5.66
C ARG A 122 -21.77 3.26 5.43
N GLN A 123 -22.04 2.84 4.19
CA GLN A 123 -23.22 2.04 3.87
C GLN A 123 -23.20 0.68 4.59
N ALA A 124 -22.04 0.03 4.68
CA ALA A 124 -21.90 -1.21 5.43
C ALA A 124 -22.20 -1.03 6.93
N ARG A 125 -21.69 0.03 7.54
CA ARG A 125 -22.00 0.37 8.94
C ARG A 125 -23.49 0.65 9.15
N GLN A 126 -24.13 1.34 8.21
CA GLN A 126 -25.55 1.60 8.27
C GLN A 126 -26.37 0.30 8.13
N ALA A 127 -25.98 -0.59 7.23
CA ALA A 127 -26.62 -1.90 7.08
C ALA A 127 -26.49 -2.75 8.36
N VAL A 128 -25.33 -2.70 9.03
CA VAL A 128 -25.16 -3.32 10.36
C VAL A 128 -26.11 -2.71 11.39
N ALA A 129 -26.20 -1.38 11.44
CA ALA A 129 -27.04 -0.67 12.42
C ALA A 129 -28.54 -0.99 12.28
N VAL A 130 -29.01 -1.26 11.05
CA VAL A 130 -30.42 -1.65 10.80
C VAL A 130 -30.63 -3.16 10.80
N GLY A 131 -29.59 -3.97 11.07
CA GLY A 131 -29.67 -5.43 11.14
C GLY A 131 -29.63 -6.15 9.78
N GLU A 132 -29.30 -5.45 8.69
CA GLU A 132 -29.19 -6.03 7.35
C GLU A 132 -27.80 -6.65 7.12
N TYR A 133 -27.43 -7.64 7.91
CA TYR A 133 -26.11 -8.25 7.91
C TYR A 133 -25.67 -8.84 6.55
N PRO A 134 -26.55 -9.51 5.76
CA PRO A 134 -26.16 -9.99 4.44
C PRO A 134 -25.83 -8.86 3.46
N ALA A 135 -26.51 -7.70 3.59
CA ALA A 135 -26.19 -6.51 2.80
C ALA A 135 -24.85 -5.91 3.23
N ALA A 136 -24.62 -5.77 4.54
CA ALA A 136 -23.34 -5.31 5.08
C ALA A 136 -22.18 -6.15 4.57
N ARG A 137 -22.29 -7.48 4.64
CA ARG A 137 -21.23 -8.40 4.16
C ARG A 137 -20.96 -8.24 2.67
N ARG A 138 -21.99 -8.08 1.83
CA ARG A 138 -21.82 -7.81 0.38
C ARG A 138 -21.09 -6.49 0.13
N LEU A 139 -21.44 -5.43 0.85
CA LEU A 139 -20.80 -4.12 0.74
C LEU A 139 -19.33 -4.19 1.14
N LEU A 140 -19.00 -4.90 2.23
CA LEU A 140 -17.63 -5.09 2.68
C LEU A 140 -16.80 -5.92 1.69
N ASN A 141 -17.37 -6.96 1.11
CA ASN A 141 -16.70 -7.71 0.04
C ASN A 141 -16.40 -6.80 -1.16
N THR A 142 -17.41 -6.03 -1.62
CA THR A 142 -17.25 -5.07 -2.72
C THR A 142 -16.17 -4.04 -2.41
N LEU A 143 -16.14 -3.51 -1.19
CA LEU A 143 -15.12 -2.58 -0.72
C LEU A 143 -13.72 -3.18 -0.82
N CYS A 144 -13.54 -4.39 -0.29
CA CYS A 144 -12.26 -5.07 -0.28
C CYS A 144 -11.77 -5.48 -1.69
N GLU A 145 -12.69 -5.88 -2.57
CA GLU A 145 -12.38 -6.25 -3.95
C GLU A 145 -12.00 -5.05 -4.81
N ARG A 146 -12.67 -3.90 -4.64
CA ARG A 146 -12.39 -2.68 -5.40
C ARG A 146 -11.21 -1.90 -4.88
N HIS A 147 -10.96 -1.95 -3.57
CA HIS A 147 -9.92 -1.16 -2.91
C HIS A 147 -8.96 -2.03 -2.08
N PRO A 148 -8.38 -3.11 -2.64
CA PRO A 148 -7.54 -4.04 -1.89
C PRO A 148 -6.24 -3.41 -1.38
N ALA A 149 -5.78 -2.34 -2.06
CA ALA A 149 -4.57 -1.60 -1.69
C ALA A 149 -4.80 -0.56 -0.57
N ARG A 150 -6.05 -0.34 -0.14
CA ARG A 150 -6.32 0.55 1.01
C ARG A 150 -5.79 -0.09 2.29
N PRO A 151 -4.88 0.58 3.02
CA PRO A 151 -4.33 0.03 4.25
C PRO A 151 -5.43 -0.29 5.26
N GLY A 152 -5.40 -1.49 5.82
CA GLY A 152 -6.34 -1.92 6.85
C GLY A 152 -7.76 -2.25 6.39
N VAL A 153 -8.10 -2.15 5.10
CA VAL A 153 -9.48 -2.38 4.60
C VAL A 153 -10.02 -3.74 4.99
N TRP A 154 -9.22 -4.79 4.87
CA TRP A 154 -9.59 -6.14 5.24
C TRP A 154 -9.85 -6.27 6.74
N ARG A 155 -8.95 -5.74 7.58
CA ARG A 155 -9.08 -5.77 9.03
C ARG A 155 -10.29 -4.98 9.52
N GLU A 156 -10.46 -3.72 9.06
CA GLU A 156 -11.61 -2.89 9.41
C GLU A 156 -12.95 -3.54 9.05
N SER A 157 -13.01 -4.23 7.90
CA SER A 157 -14.19 -4.97 7.46
C SER A 157 -14.50 -6.15 8.37
N GLY A 158 -13.49 -6.89 8.78
CA GLY A 158 -13.63 -7.98 9.75
C GLY A 158 -14.04 -7.49 11.13
N GLU A 159 -13.44 -6.40 11.62
CA GLU A 159 -13.78 -5.77 12.90
C GLU A 159 -15.27 -5.33 12.94
N LEU A 160 -15.77 -4.77 11.85
CA LEU A 160 -17.18 -4.37 11.75
C LEU A 160 -18.12 -5.56 11.85
N LEU A 161 -17.84 -6.68 11.17
CA LEU A 161 -18.66 -7.89 11.25
C LEU A 161 -18.56 -8.57 12.62
N SER A 162 -17.36 -8.67 13.18
CA SER A 162 -17.16 -9.23 14.52
C SER A 162 -17.90 -8.43 15.58
N GLY A 163 -17.77 -7.09 15.54
CA GLY A 163 -18.50 -6.19 16.43
C GLY A 163 -20.04 -6.24 16.27
N ALA A 164 -20.51 -6.65 15.11
CA ALA A 164 -21.94 -6.89 14.84
C ALA A 164 -22.44 -8.24 15.35
N GLY A 165 -21.60 -9.06 16.00
CA GLY A 165 -21.94 -10.38 16.52
C GLY A 165 -21.75 -11.53 15.52
N PHE A 166 -21.02 -11.31 14.42
CA PHE A 166 -20.70 -12.31 13.40
C PHE A 166 -19.21 -12.61 13.35
N PRO A 167 -18.58 -13.05 14.47
CA PRO A 167 -17.14 -13.25 14.56
C PRO A 167 -16.62 -14.29 13.56
N MET A 168 -17.38 -15.35 13.28
CA MET A 168 -16.95 -16.38 12.34
C MET A 168 -16.99 -15.93 10.88
N ASP A 169 -17.91 -15.02 10.53
CA ASP A 169 -17.98 -14.40 9.21
C ASP A 169 -16.88 -13.34 9.00
N ALA A 170 -16.31 -12.82 10.07
CA ALA A 170 -15.18 -11.90 10.04
C ALA A 170 -13.84 -12.59 9.73
N LEU A 171 -13.70 -13.89 10.03
CA LEU A 171 -12.42 -14.62 9.88
C LEU A 171 -11.82 -14.54 8.47
N PRO A 172 -12.57 -14.75 7.38
CA PRO A 172 -12.00 -14.61 6.02
C PRO A 172 -11.39 -13.24 5.73
N PHE A 173 -11.93 -12.19 6.35
CA PHE A 173 -11.39 -10.84 6.21
C PHE A 173 -10.08 -10.68 6.99
N PHE A 174 -10.01 -11.21 8.21
CA PHE A 174 -8.77 -11.22 8.98
C PHE A 174 -7.68 -12.06 8.33
N ASP A 175 -8.03 -13.22 7.75
CA ASP A 175 -7.08 -14.04 6.99
C ASP A 175 -6.49 -13.25 5.81
N LYS A 176 -7.33 -12.53 5.06
CA LYS A 176 -6.88 -11.66 3.97
C LYS A 176 -6.03 -10.48 4.47
N ALA A 177 -6.35 -9.90 5.63
CA ALA A 177 -5.52 -8.87 6.24
C ALA A 177 -4.12 -9.41 6.57
N ILE A 178 -4.03 -10.60 7.16
CA ILE A 178 -2.78 -11.28 7.49
C ILE A 178 -1.99 -11.70 6.24
N GLU A 179 -2.67 -12.14 5.17
CA GLU A 179 -2.05 -12.44 3.88
C GLU A 179 -1.44 -11.18 3.26
N ALA A 180 -2.14 -10.04 3.32
CA ALA A 180 -1.69 -8.76 2.79
C ALA A 180 -0.53 -8.16 3.59
N ASP A 181 -0.59 -8.24 4.92
CA ASP A 181 0.49 -7.81 5.80
C ASP A 181 0.67 -8.78 6.98
N ARG A 182 1.67 -9.63 6.89
CA ARG A 182 2.03 -10.58 7.95
C ARG A 182 2.52 -9.91 9.24
N ARG A 183 2.76 -8.60 9.22
CA ARG A 183 3.16 -7.82 10.40
C ARG A 183 2.00 -7.06 11.02
N ASP A 184 0.79 -7.16 10.49
CA ASP A 184 -0.40 -6.59 11.13
C ASP A 184 -0.79 -7.39 12.38
N GLY A 185 -0.21 -7.02 13.52
CA GLY A 185 -0.49 -7.64 14.83
C GLY A 185 -1.94 -7.54 15.24
N GLN A 186 -2.61 -6.48 14.85
CA GLN A 186 -4.01 -6.26 15.19
C GLN A 186 -4.91 -7.27 14.44
N ALA A 187 -4.58 -7.59 13.19
CA ALA A 187 -5.34 -8.59 12.44
C ALA A 187 -5.28 -9.97 13.10
N TYR A 188 -4.11 -10.39 13.61
CA TYR A 188 -3.98 -11.65 14.36
C TYR A 188 -4.78 -11.64 15.66
N ILE A 189 -4.74 -10.55 16.42
CA ILE A 189 -5.47 -10.42 17.69
C ILE A 189 -6.97 -10.41 17.42
N ALA A 190 -7.44 -9.68 16.44
CA ALA A 190 -8.84 -9.63 16.05
C ALA A 190 -9.36 -10.98 15.56
N ALA A 191 -8.55 -11.72 14.77
CA ALA A 191 -8.87 -13.08 14.36
C ALA A 191 -8.95 -14.05 15.56
N ALA A 192 -8.04 -13.90 16.53
CA ALA A 192 -8.05 -14.72 17.74
C ALA A 192 -9.26 -14.42 18.63
N ASP A 193 -9.63 -13.16 18.79
CA ASP A 193 -10.81 -12.75 19.53
C ASP A 193 -12.09 -13.26 18.85
N ALA A 194 -12.18 -13.13 17.54
CA ALA A 194 -13.29 -13.67 16.76
C ALA A 194 -13.42 -15.20 16.93
N CYS A 195 -12.29 -15.92 16.88
CA CYS A 195 -12.29 -17.37 17.16
C CYS A 195 -12.70 -17.70 18.59
N ARG A 196 -12.28 -16.91 19.57
CA ARG A 196 -12.66 -17.11 20.98
C ARG A 196 -14.16 -16.91 21.18
N GLU A 197 -14.73 -15.88 20.59
CA GLU A 197 -16.17 -15.56 20.63
C GLU A 197 -16.99 -16.60 19.86
N GLY A 198 -16.47 -17.09 18.75
CA GLY A 198 -17.08 -18.17 17.96
C GLY A 198 -16.93 -19.57 18.57
N GLY A 199 -16.32 -19.70 19.77
CA GLY A 199 -16.17 -20.99 20.45
C GLY A 199 -15.05 -21.89 19.90
N GLU A 200 -14.09 -21.32 19.17
CA GLU A 200 -12.96 -22.02 18.53
C GLU A 200 -11.60 -21.65 19.18
N PRO A 201 -11.40 -21.95 20.49
CA PRO A 201 -10.20 -21.52 21.21
C PRO A 201 -8.90 -22.12 20.66
N GLY A 202 -8.98 -23.26 19.99
CA GLY A 202 -7.83 -23.88 19.33
C GLY A 202 -7.34 -23.11 18.12
N LYS A 203 -8.24 -22.47 17.35
CA LYS A 203 -7.89 -21.58 16.25
C LYS A 203 -7.36 -20.26 16.79
N ALA A 204 -7.98 -19.69 17.83
CA ALA A 204 -7.50 -18.50 18.51
C ALA A 204 -6.04 -18.63 18.97
N GLU A 205 -5.69 -19.78 19.61
CA GLU A 205 -4.31 -20.05 20.02
C GLU A 205 -3.34 -20.09 18.82
N LYS A 206 -3.77 -20.57 17.65
CA LYS A 206 -2.93 -20.57 16.42
C LYS A 206 -2.66 -19.16 15.91
N TYR A 207 -3.69 -18.30 15.86
CA TYR A 207 -3.50 -16.90 15.43
C TYR A 207 -2.56 -16.15 16.37
N LEU A 208 -2.72 -16.28 17.70
CA LEU A 208 -1.84 -15.63 18.66
C LEU A 208 -0.39 -16.14 18.60
N LYS A 209 -0.18 -17.44 18.36
CA LYS A 209 1.15 -17.97 18.08
C LYS A 209 1.73 -17.41 16.77
N GLY A 210 0.90 -17.22 15.76
CA GLY A 210 1.26 -16.54 14.52
C GLY A 210 1.71 -15.10 14.78
N ALA A 211 0.95 -14.35 15.59
CA ALA A 211 1.33 -12.99 16.01
C ALA A 211 2.73 -12.97 16.62
N VAL A 212 2.97 -13.80 17.64
CA VAL A 212 4.27 -13.87 18.31
C VAL A 212 5.39 -14.25 17.34
N LYS A 213 5.13 -15.17 16.40
CA LYS A 213 6.11 -15.63 15.41
C LYS A 213 6.51 -14.53 14.43
N TYR A 214 5.57 -13.75 13.89
CA TYR A 214 5.83 -12.81 12.80
C TYR A 214 6.10 -11.38 13.26
N ILE A 215 5.61 -11.00 14.45
CA ILE A 215 5.72 -9.63 14.97
C ILE A 215 6.61 -9.59 16.20
N GLY A 216 6.81 -10.72 16.86
CA GLY A 216 7.41 -10.82 18.19
C GLY A 216 6.37 -10.74 19.29
N GLY A 217 6.81 -10.99 20.51
CA GLY A 217 5.94 -10.86 21.70
C GLY A 217 5.61 -9.39 21.98
N THR A 218 4.37 -9.00 21.76
CA THR A 218 3.86 -7.67 22.12
C THR A 218 2.97 -7.76 23.36
N PRO A 219 2.86 -6.68 24.17
CA PRO A 219 1.95 -6.66 25.32
C PRO A 219 0.52 -7.05 24.93
N ALA A 220 0.01 -6.55 23.79
CA ALA A 220 -1.32 -6.86 23.31
C ALA A 220 -1.50 -8.35 22.97
N ALA A 221 -0.51 -8.98 22.35
CA ALA A 221 -0.56 -10.41 22.03
C ALA A 221 -0.57 -11.27 23.29
N TYR A 222 0.29 -10.96 24.27
CA TYR A 222 0.30 -11.72 25.53
C TYR A 222 -0.95 -11.49 26.37
N LEU A 223 -1.53 -10.29 26.36
CA LEU A 223 -2.80 -10.00 26.99
C LEU A 223 -3.93 -10.85 26.36
N ALA A 224 -4.00 -10.89 25.03
CA ALA A 224 -4.99 -11.73 24.32
C ALA A 224 -4.79 -13.22 24.62
N MET A 225 -3.53 -13.68 24.70
CA MET A 225 -3.22 -15.06 25.11
C MET A 225 -3.66 -15.34 26.55
N ALA A 226 -3.39 -14.44 27.48
CA ALA A 226 -3.80 -14.59 28.87
C ALA A 226 -5.32 -14.70 28.99
N ARG A 227 -6.07 -13.81 28.36
CA ARG A 227 -7.53 -13.85 28.32
C ARG A 227 -8.08 -15.14 27.71
N LEU A 228 -7.48 -15.60 26.60
CA LEU A 228 -7.83 -16.87 25.97
C LEU A 228 -7.63 -18.05 26.91
N PHE A 229 -6.50 -18.11 27.61
CA PHE A 229 -6.17 -19.22 28.50
C PHE A 229 -7.00 -19.18 29.80
N VAL A 230 -7.31 -17.99 30.32
CA VAL A 230 -8.23 -17.82 31.44
C VAL A 230 -9.63 -18.34 31.07
N ALA A 231 -10.17 -17.92 29.94
CA ALA A 231 -11.47 -18.40 29.45
C ALA A 231 -11.49 -19.93 29.24
N GLY A 232 -10.37 -20.50 28.78
CA GLY A 232 -10.19 -21.93 28.62
C GLY A 232 -9.79 -22.69 29.91
N ARG A 233 -9.71 -22.00 31.05
CA ARG A 233 -9.28 -22.57 32.35
C ARG A 233 -7.89 -23.23 32.31
N LYS A 234 -7.02 -22.79 31.41
CA LYS A 234 -5.64 -23.26 31.26
C LYS A 234 -4.72 -22.38 32.13
N TRP A 235 -4.85 -22.50 33.45
CA TRP A 235 -4.30 -21.57 34.43
C TRP A 235 -2.78 -21.40 34.37
N ASP A 236 -2.03 -22.49 34.14
CA ASP A 236 -0.57 -22.45 34.04
C ASP A 236 -0.14 -21.65 32.80
N LYS A 237 -0.79 -21.89 31.65
CA LYS A 237 -0.50 -21.11 30.42
C LYS A 237 -0.92 -19.65 30.55
N ALA A 238 -2.03 -19.39 31.24
CA ALA A 238 -2.49 -18.02 31.50
C ALA A 238 -1.48 -17.27 32.37
N HIS A 239 -0.94 -17.93 33.42
CA HIS A 239 0.09 -17.38 34.27
C HIS A 239 1.37 -17.02 33.48
N ASP A 240 1.86 -17.94 32.65
CA ASP A 240 3.04 -17.70 31.81
C ASP A 240 2.83 -16.51 30.85
N ALA A 241 1.63 -16.41 30.25
CA ALA A 241 1.30 -15.28 29.38
C ALA A 241 1.25 -13.95 30.13
N VAL A 242 0.68 -13.94 31.36
CA VAL A 242 0.66 -12.73 32.20
C VAL A 242 2.06 -12.35 32.70
N GLN A 243 2.92 -13.32 33.01
CA GLN A 243 4.31 -13.03 33.35
C GLN A 243 5.06 -12.38 32.17
N SER A 244 4.85 -12.88 30.96
CA SER A 244 5.43 -12.30 29.75
C SER A 244 4.90 -10.87 29.50
N LEU A 245 3.59 -10.65 29.72
CA LEU A 245 2.98 -9.31 29.66
C LEU A 245 3.61 -8.39 30.72
N ALA A 246 3.75 -8.83 31.96
CA ALA A 246 4.32 -8.05 33.04
C ALA A 246 5.80 -7.71 32.81
N ALA A 247 6.56 -8.60 32.18
CA ALA A 247 7.96 -8.35 31.83
C ALA A 247 8.08 -7.26 30.75
N LEU A 248 7.15 -7.19 29.79
CA LEU A 248 7.15 -6.20 28.71
C LEU A 248 6.48 -4.89 29.11
N ALA A 249 5.48 -4.95 29.96
CA ALA A 249 4.69 -3.81 30.40
C ALA A 249 4.35 -3.94 31.90
N PRO A 250 5.31 -3.66 32.83
CA PRO A 250 5.13 -3.86 34.24
C PRO A 250 3.96 -3.09 34.86
N GLY A 251 3.62 -1.93 34.28
CA GLY A 251 2.52 -1.07 34.73
C GLY A 251 1.18 -1.31 34.05
N HIS A 252 1.03 -2.41 33.28
CA HIS A 252 -0.22 -2.65 32.57
C HIS A 252 -1.37 -2.92 33.56
N PRO A 253 -2.51 -2.20 33.47
CA PRO A 253 -3.58 -2.22 34.48
C PRO A 253 -4.20 -3.60 34.68
N GLU A 254 -4.26 -4.43 33.66
CA GLU A 254 -4.87 -5.74 33.73
C GLU A 254 -3.98 -6.82 34.35
N VAL A 255 -2.69 -6.60 34.49
CA VAL A 255 -1.76 -7.61 35.05
C VAL A 255 -2.17 -7.99 36.48
N ALA A 256 -2.44 -7.01 37.32
CA ALA A 256 -2.83 -7.28 38.70
C ALA A 256 -4.15 -8.02 38.82
N ALA A 257 -5.15 -7.65 38.01
CA ALA A 257 -6.46 -8.29 37.99
C ALA A 257 -6.37 -9.76 37.51
N LEU A 258 -5.63 -9.97 36.42
CA LEU A 258 -5.42 -11.32 35.86
C LEU A 258 -4.63 -12.22 36.84
N LEU A 259 -3.59 -11.69 37.50
CA LEU A 259 -2.84 -12.46 38.49
C LEU A 259 -3.73 -12.81 39.69
N ALA A 260 -4.56 -11.88 40.21
CA ALA A 260 -5.48 -12.17 41.29
C ALA A 260 -6.49 -13.28 40.94
N GLU A 261 -6.91 -13.36 39.68
CA GLU A 261 -7.78 -14.43 39.23
C GLU A 261 -7.07 -15.78 39.03
N ILE A 262 -5.84 -15.74 38.51
CA ILE A 262 -5.09 -16.95 38.08
C ILE A 262 -4.40 -17.64 39.29
N LEU A 263 -3.73 -16.87 40.16
CA LEU A 263 -2.87 -17.41 41.23
C LEU A 263 -3.57 -18.44 42.12
N PRO A 264 -4.85 -18.26 42.57
CA PRO A 264 -5.51 -19.25 43.41
C PRO A 264 -5.79 -20.61 42.69
N ARG A 265 -5.67 -20.62 41.35
CA ARG A 265 -6.04 -21.72 40.51
C ARG A 265 -4.85 -22.41 39.81
N VAL A 266 -3.65 -21.80 39.88
CA VAL A 266 -2.41 -22.34 39.32
C VAL A 266 -2.09 -23.65 40.07
N GLY A 267 -1.79 -24.72 39.30
CA GLY A 267 -1.52 -26.05 39.83
C GLY A 267 -2.75 -26.91 40.12
N GLN A 268 -3.98 -26.42 39.96
CA GLN A 268 -5.22 -27.20 40.15
C GLN A 268 -5.67 -27.94 38.87
N GLY A 269 -5.09 -27.64 37.72
CA GLY A 269 -5.32 -28.38 36.45
C GLY A 269 -4.41 -29.60 36.40
N GLY A 270 -4.96 -30.78 36.67
CA GLY A 270 -4.22 -32.04 36.80
C GLY A 270 -3.27 -32.35 35.65
N GLY A 271 -2.00 -32.36 35.98
CA GLY A 271 -0.90 -32.70 35.07
C GLY A 271 0.43 -32.26 35.66
N ALA A 272 1.02 -33.13 36.47
CA ALA A 272 2.30 -32.89 37.13
C ALA A 272 3.40 -32.41 36.17
N ALA A 273 3.79 -31.15 36.31
CA ALA A 273 5.16 -30.71 36.06
C ALA A 273 5.42 -29.41 36.83
N ARG A 274 5.86 -29.56 38.07
CA ARG A 274 6.61 -28.48 38.75
C ARG A 274 7.76 -28.07 37.83
N ARG A 275 7.68 -26.93 37.20
CA ARG A 275 8.83 -26.33 36.53
C ARG A 275 9.08 -24.95 37.06
N SER A 276 10.26 -24.87 37.67
CA SER A 276 11.02 -23.70 38.04
C SER A 276 10.81 -22.53 37.12
N GLY A 277 10.60 -21.35 37.72
CA GLY A 277 10.43 -20.04 37.12
C GLY A 277 11.49 -19.59 36.13
N LYS A 278 11.49 -20.22 34.96
CA LYS A 278 12.14 -19.69 33.78
C LYS A 278 11.05 -19.21 32.84
N PRO A 279 11.14 -17.97 32.34
CA PRO A 279 10.23 -17.51 31.29
C PRO A 279 10.31 -18.50 30.12
N ILE A 280 9.18 -18.77 29.46
CA ILE A 280 9.16 -19.58 28.25
C ILE A 280 9.97 -18.79 27.19
N VAL A 281 11.24 -19.14 27.08
CA VAL A 281 12.03 -18.80 25.89
C VAL A 281 11.53 -19.75 24.81
N ILE A 282 10.65 -19.26 23.95
CA ILE A 282 10.34 -19.97 22.72
C ILE A 282 11.60 -19.90 21.88
N ASP A 283 12.36 -21.00 21.85
CA ASP A 283 13.54 -21.14 21.03
C ASP A 283 13.09 -21.09 19.56
N PHE A 284 13.31 -19.94 18.91
CA PHE A 284 13.08 -19.79 17.50
C PHE A 284 14.33 -20.32 16.78
N PRO A 285 14.17 -21.21 15.78
CA PRO A 285 15.30 -21.56 14.93
C PRO A 285 15.85 -20.28 14.30
N LYS A 286 17.13 -20.05 14.52
CA LYS A 286 17.88 -18.97 13.84
C LYS A 286 17.86 -19.28 12.34
N PHE A 287 17.23 -18.37 11.56
CA PHE A 287 17.35 -18.34 10.09
C PHE A 287 18.47 -17.42 9.69
#